data_bc94feab2a9c275a547b056f31533348
#
_entry.id   bc94feab2a9c275a547b056f31533348
#
_cell.length_a   1.000
_cell.length_b   1.000
_cell.length_c   1.000
_cell.angle_alpha   90.00
_cell.angle_beta   90.00
_cell.angle_gamma   90.00
#
_symmetry.space_group_name_H-M   'P 1'
#
loop_
_entity.id
_entity.type
_entity.pdbx_description
1 polymer ?
#
loop_
_entity_poly.entity_id
_entity_poly.type
_entity_poly.pdbx_seq_one_letter_code
_entity_poly.pdbx_strand_id
1 'polypeptide(L)'
;ENGFSMPTDYMNWIPTCHHNHNLVEFGKRFMKLTKKQYLYMMYVWGHSFEFDREQTWEQMESFCRKISDHENVWYTTNIDYVNYMNAARNLIFNAECTYVENLSKIKIYCKINGECQIL
;
A
#
# COMPACT_ATOMS: atom_id res chain seq x y z
N GLU A 1 8.82 0.72 14.05
CA GLU A 1 8.19 1.43 12.92
C GLU A 1 9.05 1.27 11.68
N ASN A 2 8.45 0.86 10.57
CA ASN A 2 9.18 0.51 9.33
C ASN A 2 9.16 1.65 8.29
N GLY A 3 8.78 2.84 8.68
CA GLY A 3 8.60 3.93 7.73
C GLY A 3 7.51 3.59 6.70
N PHE A 4 7.85 3.68 5.40
CA PHE A 4 6.91 3.42 4.29
C PHE A 4 7.36 2.25 3.41
N SER A 5 8.18 1.35 3.94
CA SER A 5 8.68 0.20 3.20
C SER A 5 7.60 -0.85 2.99
N MET A 6 7.68 -1.54 1.86
CA MET A 6 6.82 -2.68 1.57
C MET A 6 7.17 -3.85 2.50
N PRO A 7 6.19 -4.67 2.94
CA PRO A 7 6.46 -5.85 3.75
C PRO A 7 7.23 -6.91 2.96
N THR A 8 8.22 -7.50 3.58
CA THR A 8 8.99 -8.63 3.03
C THR A 8 8.47 -9.98 3.51
N ASP A 9 7.84 -10.01 4.67
CA ASP A 9 7.20 -11.19 5.26
C ASP A 9 5.72 -10.89 5.48
N TYR A 10 4.84 -11.64 4.79
CA TYR A 10 3.39 -11.43 4.87
C TYR A 10 2.76 -11.96 6.17
N MET A 11 3.49 -12.74 6.95
CA MET A 11 3.07 -13.19 8.27
C MET A 11 3.54 -12.27 9.40
N ASN A 12 4.47 -11.36 9.09
CA ASN A 12 5.03 -10.43 10.06
C ASN A 12 5.13 -9.00 9.47
N TRP A 13 4.01 -8.28 9.45
CA TRP A 13 3.95 -6.92 8.95
C TRP A 13 4.41 -5.94 10.02
N ILE A 14 5.43 -5.14 9.69
CA ILE A 14 5.88 -4.06 10.56
C ILE A 14 5.13 -2.79 10.16
N PRO A 15 4.28 -2.23 11.04
CA PRO A 15 3.49 -1.06 10.70
C PRO A 15 4.33 0.22 10.57
N THR A 16 3.81 1.18 9.81
CA THR A 16 4.36 2.53 9.73
C THR A 16 4.22 3.23 11.09
N CYS A 17 3.04 3.18 11.69
CA CYS A 17 2.79 3.75 13.02
C CYS A 17 1.56 3.14 13.67
N HIS A 18 1.45 3.33 14.98
CA HIS A 18 0.20 3.19 15.71
C HIS A 18 -0.66 4.44 15.51
N HIS A 19 -1.98 4.32 15.46
CA HIS A 19 -2.88 5.47 15.22
C HIS A 19 -2.73 6.61 16.23
N ASN A 20 -2.25 6.34 17.44
CA ASN A 20 -1.98 7.35 18.47
C ASN A 20 -0.59 7.99 18.36
N HIS A 21 0.24 7.56 17.43
CA HIS A 21 1.63 8.03 17.29
C HIS A 21 1.83 8.80 16.00
N ASN A 22 1.72 10.11 16.08
CA ASN A 22 2.03 11.04 14.97
C ASN A 22 1.32 10.73 13.64
N LEU A 23 0.13 10.11 13.68
CA LEU A 23 -0.62 9.63 12.53
C LEU A 23 -0.74 10.67 11.39
N VAL A 24 -1.16 11.88 11.75
CA VAL A 24 -1.37 12.96 10.77
C VAL A 24 -0.05 13.38 10.10
N GLU A 25 1.05 13.39 10.83
CA GLU A 25 2.36 13.73 10.28
C GLU A 25 2.90 12.64 9.36
N PHE A 26 2.72 11.37 9.73
CA PHE A 26 3.03 10.25 8.83
C PHE A 26 2.20 10.31 7.54
N GLY A 27 0.91 10.62 7.63
CA GLY A 27 0.06 10.83 6.46
C GLY A 27 0.58 11.93 5.54
N LYS A 28 0.94 13.10 6.09
CA LYS A 28 1.53 14.21 5.32
C LYS A 28 2.85 13.81 4.64
N ARG A 29 3.69 13.07 5.34
CA ARG A 29 4.97 12.58 4.78
C ARG A 29 4.73 11.57 3.67
N PHE A 30 3.80 10.63 3.86
CA PHE A 30 3.42 9.65 2.84
C PHE A 30 2.95 10.33 1.55
N MET A 31 2.07 11.32 1.65
CA MET A 31 1.54 12.05 0.51
C MET A 31 2.59 12.89 -0.25
N LYS A 32 3.75 13.16 0.37
CA LYS A 32 4.88 13.86 -0.27
C LYS A 32 5.85 12.94 -1.00
N LEU A 33 5.66 11.61 -0.95
CA LEU A 33 6.52 10.66 -1.62
C LEU A 33 6.26 10.70 -3.14
N THR A 34 7.26 11.06 -3.91
CA THR A 34 7.13 11.31 -5.36
C THR A 34 8.02 10.42 -6.23
N LYS A 35 8.88 9.61 -5.64
CA LYS A 35 9.80 8.75 -6.39
C LYS A 35 9.04 7.59 -7.04
N LYS A 36 8.86 7.65 -8.35
CA LYS A 36 8.06 6.69 -9.13
C LYS A 36 8.70 5.31 -9.31
N GLN A 37 9.99 5.16 -9.01
CA GLN A 37 10.70 3.88 -9.11
C GLN A 37 10.50 2.97 -7.90
N TYR A 38 9.86 3.46 -6.84
CA TYR A 38 9.60 2.70 -5.61
C TYR A 38 8.10 2.60 -5.35
N LEU A 39 7.68 1.48 -4.79
CA LEU A 39 6.38 1.35 -4.13
C LEU A 39 6.55 1.71 -2.65
N TYR A 40 5.56 2.42 -2.14
CA TYR A 40 5.51 2.81 -0.74
C TYR A 40 4.22 2.27 -0.12
N MET A 41 4.30 1.88 1.14
CA MET A 41 3.13 1.45 1.91
C MET A 41 3.01 2.30 3.17
N MET A 42 1.80 2.76 3.44
CA MET A 42 1.43 3.29 4.75
C MET A 42 0.51 2.29 5.43
N TYR A 43 1.01 1.66 6.48
CA TYR A 43 0.29 0.67 7.27
C TYR A 43 0.10 1.17 8.69
N VAL A 44 -1.14 1.52 9.03
CA VAL A 44 -1.52 2.01 10.36
C VAL A 44 -2.21 0.89 11.11
N TRP A 45 -1.88 0.73 12.37
CA TRP A 45 -2.49 -0.26 13.24
C TRP A 45 -3.00 0.34 14.55
N GLY A 46 -3.77 -0.42 15.29
CA GLY A 46 -4.32 -0.07 16.59
C GLY A 46 -5.66 -0.75 16.84
N HIS A 47 -6.30 -0.43 17.93
CA HIS A 47 -7.58 -1.02 18.33
C HIS A 47 -8.68 0.05 18.35
N SER A 48 -9.86 -0.28 17.84
CA SER A 48 -10.97 0.67 17.75
C SER A 48 -11.44 1.23 19.11
N PHE A 49 -11.38 0.43 20.18
CA PHE A 49 -11.75 0.88 21.53
C PHE A 49 -10.83 2.00 22.07
N GLU A 50 -9.63 2.15 21.52
CA GLU A 50 -8.69 3.19 21.93
C GLU A 50 -9.17 4.58 21.53
N PHE A 51 -9.92 4.70 20.43
CA PHE A 51 -10.49 5.98 20.01
C PHE A 51 -11.48 6.55 21.04
N ASP A 52 -12.31 5.67 21.64
CA ASP A 52 -13.25 6.06 22.70
C ASP A 52 -12.50 6.39 23.99
N ARG A 53 -11.55 5.54 24.38
CA ARG A 53 -10.77 5.73 25.61
C ARG A 53 -9.96 7.01 25.60
N GLU A 54 -9.36 7.34 24.46
CA GLU A 54 -8.42 8.45 24.31
C GLU A 54 -9.03 9.67 23.61
N GLN A 55 -10.33 9.60 23.25
CA GLN A 55 -11.08 10.68 22.59
C GLN A 55 -10.41 11.17 21.30
N THR A 56 -9.93 10.22 20.46
CA THR A 56 -9.12 10.51 19.26
C THR A 56 -9.85 10.29 17.93
N TRP A 57 -11.17 10.15 17.93
CA TRP A 57 -11.98 10.01 16.71
C TRP A 57 -11.79 11.15 15.71
N GLU A 58 -11.76 12.39 16.17
CA GLU A 58 -11.55 13.56 15.30
C GLU A 58 -10.18 13.53 14.61
N GLN A 59 -9.16 13.03 15.30
CA GLN A 59 -7.82 12.85 14.72
C GLN A 59 -7.85 11.82 13.58
N MET A 60 -8.54 10.69 13.79
CA MET A 60 -8.69 9.66 12.77
C MET A 60 -9.48 10.17 11.57
N GLU A 61 -10.59 10.86 11.78
CA GLU A 61 -11.36 11.48 10.69
C GLU A 61 -10.52 12.50 9.89
N SER A 62 -9.79 13.35 10.60
CA SER A 62 -8.91 14.34 9.97
C SER A 62 -7.82 13.68 9.13
N PHE A 63 -7.26 12.57 9.63
CA PHE A 63 -6.31 11.77 8.89
C PHE A 63 -6.95 11.17 7.63
N CYS A 64 -8.09 10.48 7.75
CA CYS A 64 -8.79 9.88 6.64
C CYS A 64 -9.15 10.90 5.54
N ARG A 65 -9.65 12.07 5.92
CA ARG A 65 -9.94 13.15 4.96
C ARG A 65 -8.71 13.64 4.21
N LYS A 66 -7.53 13.60 4.83
CA LYS A 66 -6.28 14.05 4.20
C LYS A 66 -5.68 13.06 3.24
N ILE A 67 -5.90 11.76 3.47
CA ILE A 67 -5.31 10.72 2.64
C ILE A 67 -6.30 10.07 1.66
N SER A 68 -7.61 10.39 1.74
CA SER A 68 -8.63 9.84 0.83
C SER A 68 -8.58 10.51 -0.55
N ASP A 69 -9.16 9.82 -1.54
CA ASP A 69 -9.43 10.34 -2.89
C ASP A 69 -8.21 10.80 -3.69
N HIS A 70 -7.05 10.19 -3.46
CA HIS A 70 -5.85 10.42 -4.26
C HIS A 70 -5.67 9.34 -5.33
N GLU A 71 -5.65 9.71 -6.60
CA GLU A 71 -5.54 8.79 -7.75
C GLU A 71 -4.25 7.94 -7.75
N ASN A 72 -3.19 8.43 -7.11
CA ASN A 72 -1.92 7.73 -7.00
C ASN A 72 -1.78 6.86 -5.74
N VAL A 73 -2.86 6.69 -4.99
CA VAL A 73 -2.92 5.86 -3.77
C VAL A 73 -3.91 4.71 -3.96
N TRP A 74 -3.43 3.51 -3.78
CA TRP A 74 -4.28 2.33 -3.74
C TRP A 74 -4.68 2.02 -2.29
N TYR A 75 -5.96 2.20 -2.00
CA TYR A 75 -6.56 1.86 -0.71
C TYR A 75 -7.00 0.40 -0.73
N THR A 76 -6.40 -0.43 0.10
CA THR A 76 -6.59 -1.87 0.01
C THR A 76 -6.59 -2.54 1.37
N THR A 77 -7.13 -3.75 1.44
CA THR A 77 -6.99 -4.62 2.60
C THR A 77 -5.67 -5.40 2.55
N ASN A 78 -5.23 -5.93 3.69
CA ASN A 78 -4.03 -6.76 3.76
C ASN A 78 -4.11 -7.97 2.81
N ILE A 79 -5.26 -8.63 2.78
CA ILE A 79 -5.43 -9.83 1.94
C ILE A 79 -5.42 -9.49 0.45
N ASP A 80 -6.06 -8.42 0.04
CA ASP A 80 -6.06 -7.99 -1.36
C ASP A 80 -4.65 -7.59 -1.82
N TYR A 81 -3.91 -6.88 -0.95
CA TYR A 81 -2.51 -6.58 -1.22
C TYR A 81 -1.67 -7.86 -1.40
N VAL A 82 -1.79 -8.83 -0.48
CA VAL A 82 -1.04 -10.10 -0.57
C VAL A 82 -1.40 -10.87 -1.84
N ASN A 83 -2.68 -10.96 -2.16
CA ASN A 83 -3.16 -11.62 -3.37
C ASN A 83 -2.60 -10.96 -4.63
N TYR A 84 -2.65 -9.62 -4.70
CA TYR A 84 -2.09 -8.87 -5.82
C TYR A 84 -0.58 -9.09 -5.98
N MET A 85 0.18 -9.00 -4.89
CA MET A 85 1.63 -9.18 -4.93
C MET A 85 2.03 -10.61 -5.27
N ASN A 86 1.27 -11.61 -4.82
CA ASN A 86 1.49 -12.99 -5.22
C ASN A 86 1.19 -13.21 -6.71
N ALA A 87 0.10 -12.65 -7.22
CA ALA A 87 -0.20 -12.70 -8.65
C ALA A 87 0.90 -12.03 -9.49
N ALA A 88 1.37 -10.87 -9.09
CA ALA A 88 2.44 -10.15 -9.77
C ALA A 88 3.78 -10.92 -9.77
N ARG A 89 4.11 -11.59 -8.67
CA ARG A 89 5.33 -12.43 -8.55
C ARG A 89 5.25 -13.72 -9.37
N ASN A 90 4.05 -14.21 -9.65
CA ASN A 90 3.80 -15.42 -10.41
C ASN A 90 3.59 -15.16 -11.91
N LEU A 91 3.85 -13.95 -12.41
CA LEU A 91 3.88 -13.68 -13.85
C LEU A 91 4.97 -14.53 -14.51
N ILE A 92 4.62 -15.14 -15.62
CA ILE A 92 5.53 -16.02 -16.39
C ILE A 92 6.08 -15.21 -17.55
N PHE A 93 7.40 -15.13 -17.65
CA PHE A 93 8.12 -14.46 -18.74
C PHE A 93 8.83 -15.50 -19.60
N ASN A 94 8.88 -15.25 -20.92
CA ASN A 94 9.82 -15.99 -21.78
C ASN A 94 11.27 -15.52 -21.52
N ALA A 95 12.24 -16.29 -22.03
CA ALA A 95 13.66 -16.04 -21.75
C ALA A 95 14.14 -14.65 -22.23
N GLU A 96 13.56 -14.13 -23.30
CA GLU A 96 13.89 -12.84 -23.89
C GLU A 96 13.10 -11.66 -23.26
N CYS A 97 12.21 -11.94 -22.29
CA CYS A 97 11.30 -10.96 -21.69
C CYS A 97 10.47 -10.16 -22.72
N THR A 98 10.13 -10.78 -23.85
CA THR A 98 9.27 -10.21 -24.90
C THR A 98 7.81 -10.63 -24.77
N TYR A 99 7.53 -11.61 -23.95
CA TYR A 99 6.20 -12.13 -23.66
C TYR A 99 6.01 -12.32 -22.17
N VAL A 100 4.81 -12.01 -21.68
CA VAL A 100 4.41 -12.22 -20.29
C VAL A 100 3.01 -12.83 -20.24
N GLU A 101 2.81 -13.78 -19.34
CA GLU A 101 1.54 -14.45 -19.10
C GLU A 101 1.11 -14.29 -17.64
N ASN A 102 -0.15 -13.90 -17.44
CA ASN A 102 -0.80 -13.84 -16.15
C ASN A 102 -1.82 -14.98 -16.04
N LEU A 103 -1.47 -16.04 -15.32
CA LEU A 103 -2.36 -17.18 -15.07
C LEU A 103 -3.39 -16.93 -13.95
N SER A 104 -3.29 -15.79 -13.26
CA SER A 104 -4.24 -15.42 -12.21
C SER A 104 -5.48 -14.74 -12.80
N LYS A 105 -6.54 -14.61 -11.96
CA LYS A 105 -7.73 -13.80 -12.30
C LYS A 105 -7.58 -12.34 -11.87
N ILE A 106 -6.42 -11.96 -11.30
CA ILE A 106 -6.15 -10.63 -10.79
C ILE A 106 -5.49 -9.81 -11.90
N LYS A 107 -6.08 -8.66 -12.22
CA LYS A 107 -5.48 -7.71 -13.17
C LYS A 107 -4.21 -7.11 -12.58
N ILE A 108 -3.10 -7.30 -13.28
CA ILE A 108 -1.80 -6.75 -12.87
C ILE A 108 -1.49 -5.52 -13.71
N TYR A 109 -1.27 -4.40 -13.06
CA TYR A 109 -0.90 -3.15 -13.70
C TYR A 109 0.62 -3.03 -13.77
N CYS A 110 1.14 -2.87 -14.96
CA CYS A 110 2.58 -2.77 -15.19
C CYS A 110 2.90 -1.66 -16.19
N LYS A 111 4.17 -1.29 -16.24
CA LYS A 111 4.67 -0.33 -17.21
C LYS A 111 5.70 -1.00 -18.09
N ILE A 112 5.40 -1.14 -19.38
CA ILE A 112 6.27 -1.77 -20.37
C ILE A 112 6.65 -0.71 -21.39
N ASN A 113 7.94 -0.48 -21.61
CA ASN A 113 8.47 0.52 -22.54
C ASN A 113 7.88 1.93 -22.34
N GLY A 114 7.53 2.27 -21.10
CA GLY A 114 6.95 3.58 -20.77
C GLY A 114 5.43 3.65 -20.83
N GLU A 115 4.74 2.65 -21.37
CA GLU A 115 3.29 2.57 -21.47
C GLU A 115 2.69 1.70 -20.36
N CYS A 116 1.57 2.17 -19.78
CA CYS A 116 0.81 1.40 -18.80
C CYS A 116 0.01 0.30 -19.50
N GLN A 117 0.14 -0.93 -19.01
CA GLN A 117 -0.57 -2.10 -19.52
C GLN A 117 -1.23 -2.87 -18.37
N ILE A 118 -2.28 -3.61 -18.71
CA ILE A 118 -3.00 -4.50 -17.77
C ILE A 118 -2.82 -5.93 -18.30
N LEU A 119 -2.29 -6.78 -17.43
CA LEU A 119 -2.09 -8.20 -17.68
C LEU A 119 -3.16 -9.03 -16.99
#